data_75587103f5542b2e7594897a5bebc7cf
#
_entry.id   75587103f5542b2e7594897a5bebc7cf
#
_cell.length_a   1.000
_cell.length_b   1.000
_cell.length_c   1.000
_cell.angle_alpha   90.00
_cell.angle_beta   90.00
_cell.angle_gamma   90.00
#
_symmetry.space_group_name_H-M   'P 1'
#
loop_
_entity.id
_entity.type
_entity.pdbx_description
1 polymer ?
#
loop_
_entity_poly.entity_id
_entity_poly.type
_entity_poly.pdbx_seq_one_letter_code
_entity_poly.pdbx_strand_id
1 'polypeptide(L)'
;MEPEGDVTNPASLDPESLGFMCGIEVHQQLATGKLHSRQVGEMHDITIETLPETWPRYARRLRTSSGEGGKVDVAARFEAKRNRSFIYCQSPNSGLIELDEQPPLPHDLDALDISLTVSGMINAHPVPLLQTMRKTVVLSLIHI
;
A
#
# COMPACT_ATOMS: atom_id res chain seq x y z
N MET A 1 -22.51 -18.91 -24.15
CA MET A 1 -23.08 -19.82 -23.14
C MET A 1 -23.71 -18.89 -22.11
N GLU A 2 -25.02 -18.95 -21.95
CA GLU A 2 -25.70 -18.15 -20.93
C GLU A 2 -25.41 -18.80 -19.55
N PRO A 3 -25.24 -18.00 -18.47
CA PRO A 3 -24.98 -18.55 -17.15
C PRO A 3 -26.19 -19.39 -16.68
N GLU A 4 -25.95 -20.61 -16.22
CA GLU A 4 -26.96 -21.40 -15.56
C GLU A 4 -27.26 -20.81 -14.18
N GLY A 5 -28.50 -20.43 -13.98
CA GLY A 5 -28.99 -19.89 -12.71
C GLY A 5 -29.78 -18.60 -12.86
N ASP A 6 -30.47 -18.22 -11.80
CA ASP A 6 -31.20 -16.96 -11.73
C ASP A 6 -30.27 -15.82 -11.38
N VAL A 7 -29.97 -14.95 -12.33
CA VAL A 7 -29.08 -13.79 -12.15
C VAL A 7 -29.60 -12.78 -11.12
N THR A 8 -30.87 -12.87 -10.75
CA THR A 8 -31.46 -12.04 -9.68
C THR A 8 -31.26 -12.62 -8.29
N ASN A 9 -30.85 -13.91 -8.20
CA ASN A 9 -30.55 -14.61 -6.96
C ASN A 9 -29.12 -15.15 -6.97
N PRO A 10 -28.14 -14.43 -6.41
CA PRO A 10 -26.73 -14.85 -6.42
C PRO A 10 -26.49 -16.26 -5.83
N ALA A 11 -27.33 -16.72 -4.91
CA ALA A 11 -27.19 -18.03 -4.29
C ALA A 11 -27.52 -19.20 -5.25
N SER A 12 -28.16 -18.92 -6.40
CA SER A 12 -28.48 -19.93 -7.42
C SER A 12 -27.39 -20.06 -8.49
N LEU A 13 -26.40 -19.19 -8.47
CA LEU A 13 -25.33 -19.20 -9.47
C LEU A 13 -24.22 -20.16 -9.03
N ASP A 14 -23.72 -20.96 -9.98
CA ASP A 14 -22.56 -21.82 -9.77
C ASP A 14 -21.28 -21.05 -10.11
N PRO A 15 -20.40 -20.77 -9.14
CA PRO A 15 -19.16 -20.01 -9.38
C PRO A 15 -18.22 -20.66 -10.38
N GLU A 16 -18.15 -21.99 -10.42
CA GLU A 16 -17.26 -22.71 -11.33
C GLU A 16 -17.72 -22.56 -12.78
N SER A 17 -19.02 -22.68 -13.03
CA SER A 17 -19.58 -22.53 -14.38
C SER A 17 -19.43 -21.10 -14.91
N LEU A 18 -19.41 -20.11 -14.01
CA LEU A 18 -19.16 -18.70 -14.34
C LEU A 18 -17.67 -18.37 -14.54
N GLY A 19 -16.77 -19.27 -14.19
CA GLY A 19 -15.34 -18.98 -14.16
C GLY A 19 -15.00 -17.89 -13.13
N PHE A 20 -15.76 -17.83 -12.02
CA PHE A 20 -15.58 -16.79 -11.03
C PHE A 20 -14.24 -16.93 -10.31
N MET A 21 -13.47 -15.85 -10.33
CA MET A 21 -12.22 -15.74 -9.57
C MET A 21 -12.28 -14.51 -8.68
N CYS A 22 -11.86 -14.66 -7.43
CA CYS A 22 -11.73 -13.54 -6.51
C CYS A 22 -10.36 -13.55 -5.84
N GLY A 23 -9.90 -12.38 -5.46
CA GLY A 23 -8.72 -12.18 -4.64
C GLY A 23 -9.09 -11.46 -3.35
N ILE A 24 -8.39 -11.78 -2.28
CA ILE A 24 -8.53 -11.10 -0.99
C ILE A 24 -7.22 -10.37 -0.71
N GLU A 25 -7.31 -9.09 -0.42
CA GLU A 25 -6.19 -8.29 0.06
C GLU A 25 -6.38 -8.04 1.56
N VAL A 26 -5.37 -8.38 2.35
CA VAL A 26 -5.39 -8.20 3.80
C VAL A 26 -4.25 -7.28 4.19
N HIS A 27 -4.57 -6.22 4.92
CA HIS A 27 -3.60 -5.33 5.52
C HIS A 27 -3.56 -5.58 7.02
N GLN A 28 -2.47 -6.15 7.50
CA GLN A 28 -2.24 -6.43 8.91
C GLN A 28 -0.96 -5.75 9.37
N GLN A 29 -1.09 -4.91 10.39
CA GLN A 29 0.09 -4.35 11.04
C GLN A 29 0.66 -5.36 12.03
N LEU A 30 1.96 -5.59 11.94
CA LEU A 30 2.70 -6.50 12.81
C LEU A 30 3.38 -5.72 13.94
N ALA A 31 3.65 -6.39 15.07
CA ALA A 31 4.42 -5.84 16.19
C ALA A 31 5.94 -5.89 15.90
N THR A 32 6.33 -5.51 14.69
CA THR A 32 7.72 -5.38 14.22
C THR A 32 8.00 -3.93 13.84
N GLY A 33 9.20 -3.64 13.40
CA GLY A 33 9.45 -2.41 12.64
C GLY A 33 8.64 -2.41 11.34
N LYS A 34 8.38 -1.23 10.79
CA LYS A 34 7.75 -1.10 9.48
C LYS A 34 8.62 -1.77 8.41
N LEU A 35 7.97 -2.45 7.47
CA LEU A 35 8.60 -3.37 6.52
C LEU A 35 9.84 -2.79 5.81
N HIS A 36 9.81 -1.51 5.42
CA HIS A 36 10.86 -0.88 4.62
C HIS A 36 11.53 0.34 5.26
N SER A 37 11.17 0.70 6.50
CA SER A 37 11.74 1.88 7.17
C SER A 37 12.30 1.60 8.56
N ARG A 38 11.92 0.48 9.17
CA ARG A 38 12.26 0.11 10.54
C ARG A 38 11.75 1.08 11.61
N GLN A 39 10.91 2.03 11.22
CA GLN A 39 10.22 2.86 12.20
C GLN A 39 9.23 2.00 12.99
N VAL A 40 8.93 2.43 14.22
CA VAL A 40 7.98 1.74 15.08
C VAL A 40 6.61 1.68 14.39
N GLY A 41 6.01 0.49 14.35
CA GLY A 41 4.70 0.25 13.77
C GLY A 41 3.56 0.55 14.76
N GLU A 42 3.59 1.69 15.44
CA GLU A 42 2.53 2.09 16.35
C GLU A 42 1.41 2.81 15.61
N MET A 43 0.17 2.40 15.86
CA MET A 43 -0.99 3.08 15.29
C MET A 43 -1.41 4.25 16.17
N HIS A 44 -1.69 5.38 15.54
CA HIS A 44 -2.27 6.53 16.18
C HIS A 44 -3.70 6.72 15.67
N ASP A 45 -4.66 6.81 16.57
CA ASP A 45 -6.05 7.15 16.23
C ASP A 45 -6.15 8.69 16.08
N ILE A 46 -5.54 9.18 15.00
CA ILE A 46 -5.43 10.62 14.71
C ILE A 46 -6.08 10.88 13.34
N THR A 47 -6.98 11.84 13.33
CA THR A 47 -7.61 12.36 12.11
C THR A 47 -6.96 13.68 11.68
N ILE A 48 -7.35 14.21 10.52
CA ILE A 48 -6.86 15.51 10.05
C ILE A 48 -7.23 16.62 11.03
N GLU A 49 -8.39 16.52 11.68
CA GLU A 49 -8.90 17.49 12.63
C GLU A 49 -8.18 17.42 14.00
N THR A 50 -7.64 16.25 14.33
CA THR A 50 -6.97 16.00 15.61
C THR A 50 -5.45 15.96 15.51
N LEU A 51 -4.88 16.33 14.34
CA LEU A 51 -3.44 16.36 14.12
C LEU A 51 -2.74 17.27 15.14
N PRO A 52 -1.77 16.75 15.93
CA PRO A 52 -1.03 17.55 16.88
C PRO A 52 -0.29 18.72 16.19
N GLU A 53 -0.42 19.92 16.73
CA GLU A 53 0.29 21.10 16.22
C GLU A 53 1.81 20.96 16.34
N THR A 54 2.26 20.14 17.28
CA THR A 54 3.68 19.89 17.54
C THR A 54 4.36 19.05 16.48
N TRP A 55 3.59 18.38 15.61
CA TRP A 55 4.17 17.57 14.54
C TRP A 55 4.69 18.46 13.41
N PRO A 56 5.95 18.27 12.99
CA PRO A 56 6.51 19.01 11.86
C PRO A 56 5.68 18.81 10.58
N ARG A 57 5.54 19.88 9.82
CA ARG A 57 4.79 19.90 8.56
C ARG A 57 5.67 20.40 7.44
N TYR A 58 5.70 19.66 6.35
CA TYR A 58 6.51 19.96 5.17
C TYR A 58 5.62 20.07 3.94
N ALA A 59 5.67 21.20 3.27
CA ALA A 59 4.95 21.38 2.01
C ALA A 59 5.82 20.96 0.82
N ARG A 60 5.28 20.12 -0.05
CA ARG A 60 5.96 19.66 -1.26
C ARG A 60 5.08 19.73 -2.48
N ARG A 61 5.70 19.92 -3.61
CA ARG A 61 5.07 19.75 -4.92
C ARG A 61 5.57 18.47 -5.57
N LEU A 62 4.67 17.76 -6.23
CA LEU A 62 5.03 16.57 -6.98
C LEU A 62 5.99 16.96 -8.12
N ARG A 63 7.15 16.31 -8.14
CA ARG A 63 8.09 16.35 -9.25
C ARG A 63 8.04 15.01 -9.96
N THR A 64 7.47 15.00 -11.16
CA THR A 64 7.44 13.78 -11.96
C THR A 64 8.82 13.56 -12.55
N SER A 65 9.37 12.36 -12.33
CA SER A 65 10.58 11.88 -13.01
C SER A 65 10.21 10.84 -14.05
N SER A 66 11.00 10.70 -15.09
CA SER A 66 10.87 9.59 -16.03
C SER A 66 11.43 8.31 -15.39
N GLY A 67 10.72 7.20 -15.52
CA GLY A 67 11.22 5.89 -15.14
C GLY A 67 12.32 5.38 -16.08
N GLU A 68 12.84 4.18 -15.85
CA GLU A 68 13.92 3.55 -16.63
C GLU A 68 13.60 3.48 -18.14
N GLY A 69 12.34 3.40 -18.52
CA GLY A 69 11.88 3.44 -19.91
C GLY A 69 11.72 4.84 -20.51
N GLY A 70 12.19 5.90 -19.86
CA GLY A 70 12.08 7.29 -20.32
C GLY A 70 10.67 7.85 -20.32
N LYS A 71 9.67 7.09 -19.83
CA LYS A 71 8.27 7.52 -19.76
C LYS A 71 7.91 7.91 -18.34
N VAL A 72 7.15 8.97 -18.21
CA VAL A 72 6.56 9.36 -16.92
C VAL A 72 5.31 8.52 -16.69
N ASP A 73 5.16 7.97 -15.48
CA ASP A 73 3.97 7.24 -15.09
C ASP A 73 2.69 8.05 -15.35
N VAL A 74 1.64 7.38 -15.82
CA VAL A 74 0.39 8.04 -16.23
C VAL A 74 -0.30 8.69 -15.03
N ALA A 75 -0.34 8.00 -13.87
CA ALA A 75 -0.95 8.54 -12.66
C ALA A 75 -0.16 9.74 -12.12
N ALA A 76 1.17 9.65 -12.11
CA ALA A 76 2.04 10.75 -11.70
C ALA A 76 1.90 11.96 -12.62
N ARG A 77 1.76 11.75 -13.93
CA ARG A 77 1.49 12.82 -14.91
C ARG A 77 0.13 13.47 -14.69
N PHE A 78 -0.89 12.68 -14.42
CA PHE A 78 -2.22 13.18 -14.14
C PHE A 78 -2.24 14.05 -12.87
N GLU A 79 -1.63 13.57 -11.78
CA GLU A 79 -1.55 14.35 -10.53
C GLU A 79 -0.68 15.61 -10.67
N ALA A 80 0.40 15.56 -11.42
CA ALA A 80 1.22 16.77 -11.68
C ALA A 80 0.43 17.88 -12.37
N LYS A 81 -0.51 17.52 -13.28
CA LYS A 81 -1.40 18.48 -13.95
C LYS A 81 -2.34 19.20 -12.99
N ARG A 82 -2.67 18.60 -11.83
CA ARG A 82 -3.56 19.20 -10.83
C ARG A 82 -2.88 20.34 -10.07
N ASN A 83 -1.56 20.52 -10.21
CA ASN A 83 -0.77 21.59 -9.59
C ASN A 83 -1.03 21.74 -8.08
N ARG A 84 -1.10 20.63 -7.37
CA ARG A 84 -1.32 20.60 -5.92
C ARG A 84 -0.01 20.62 -5.15
N SER A 85 -0.07 21.13 -3.93
CA SER A 85 0.96 20.91 -2.91
C SER A 85 0.47 19.85 -1.93
N PHE A 86 1.39 18.99 -1.50
CA PHE A 86 1.15 17.96 -0.50
C PHE A 86 1.77 18.44 0.81
N ILE A 87 1.03 18.33 1.89
CA ILE A 87 1.53 18.63 3.24
C ILE A 87 1.78 17.30 3.94
N TYR A 88 3.04 17.07 4.26
CA TYR A 88 3.48 15.92 5.03
C TYR A 88 3.47 16.28 6.51
N CYS A 89 2.76 15.52 7.32
CA CYS A 89 2.82 15.62 8.76
C CYS A 89 3.71 14.50 9.28
N GLN A 90 4.81 14.87 9.91
CA GLN A 90 5.75 13.90 10.46
C GLN A 90 5.32 13.48 11.86
N SER A 91 4.80 12.25 11.98
CA SER A 91 4.57 11.64 13.28
C SER A 91 5.89 11.18 13.91
N PRO A 92 5.90 10.85 15.22
CA PRO A 92 7.07 10.25 15.87
C PRO A 92 7.54 8.95 15.22
N ASN A 93 6.63 8.26 14.51
CA ASN A 93 6.89 7.00 13.82
C ASN A 93 7.18 7.18 12.32
N SER A 94 7.48 8.39 11.89
CA SER A 94 7.79 8.72 10.51
C SER A 94 9.23 9.18 10.39
N GLY A 95 10.00 8.44 9.59
CA GLY A 95 11.37 8.80 9.23
C GLY A 95 11.47 9.39 7.82
N LEU A 96 12.68 9.47 7.30
CA LEU A 96 12.96 10.04 5.98
C LEU A 96 12.39 9.19 4.83
N ILE A 97 12.19 7.89 5.07
CA ILE A 97 11.60 6.99 4.06
C ILE A 97 10.11 7.28 3.88
N GLU A 98 9.37 7.47 4.99
CA GLU A 98 7.96 7.86 4.94
C GLU A 98 7.76 9.27 4.37
N LEU A 99 8.74 10.13 4.55
CA LEU A 99 8.76 11.46 3.95
C LEU A 99 9.23 11.48 2.48
N ASP A 100 9.49 10.32 1.91
CA ASP A 100 10.01 10.15 0.55
C ASP A 100 11.36 10.85 0.28
N GLU A 101 12.21 10.91 1.31
CA GLU A 101 13.55 11.51 1.25
C GLU A 101 14.67 10.48 1.15
N GLN A 102 14.37 9.22 1.42
CA GLN A 102 15.32 8.11 1.30
C GLN A 102 14.68 6.93 0.57
N PRO A 103 15.48 6.13 -0.14
CA PRO A 103 14.99 4.89 -0.72
C PRO A 103 14.58 3.90 0.39
N PRO A 104 13.59 3.01 0.10
CA PRO A 104 13.18 1.98 1.05
C PRO A 104 14.34 1.05 1.39
N LEU A 105 14.36 0.61 2.65
CA LEU A 105 15.26 -0.46 3.09
C LEU A 105 14.81 -1.83 2.54
N PRO A 106 15.69 -2.83 2.54
CA PRO A 106 15.27 -4.23 2.31
C PRO A 106 14.16 -4.64 3.28
N HIS A 107 13.47 -5.73 3.00
CA HIS A 107 12.42 -6.26 3.87
C HIS A 107 12.89 -6.45 5.31
N ASP A 108 12.02 -6.16 6.26
CA ASP A 108 12.22 -6.58 7.65
C ASP A 108 12.10 -8.09 7.74
N LEU A 109 13.15 -8.74 8.25
CA LEU A 109 13.21 -10.20 8.30
C LEU A 109 12.21 -10.76 9.32
N ASP A 110 12.01 -10.09 10.45
CA ASP A 110 11.04 -10.54 11.46
C ASP A 110 9.61 -10.48 10.89
N ALA A 111 9.28 -9.41 10.15
CA ALA A 111 8.00 -9.30 9.47
C ALA A 111 7.82 -10.38 8.38
N LEU A 112 8.88 -10.71 7.66
CA LEU A 112 8.86 -11.77 6.65
C LEU A 112 8.63 -13.13 7.29
N ASP A 113 9.34 -13.45 8.36
CA ASP A 113 9.22 -14.73 9.10
C ASP A 113 7.81 -14.92 9.66
N ILE A 114 7.21 -13.86 10.22
CA ILE A 114 5.81 -13.90 10.68
C ILE A 114 4.87 -14.17 9.50
N SER A 115 5.07 -13.47 8.38
CA SER A 115 4.22 -13.63 7.19
C SER A 115 4.31 -15.04 6.61
N LEU A 116 5.52 -15.63 6.55
CA LEU A 116 5.72 -17.00 6.10
C LEU A 116 5.12 -18.01 7.08
N THR A 117 5.22 -17.76 8.38
CA THR A 117 4.59 -18.59 9.41
C THR A 117 3.08 -18.61 9.25
N VAL A 118 2.44 -17.44 9.09
CA VAL A 118 0.99 -17.34 8.85
C VAL A 118 0.62 -18.05 7.56
N SER A 119 1.40 -17.88 6.48
CA SER A 119 1.18 -18.58 5.22
C SER A 119 1.19 -20.10 5.39
N GLY A 120 2.13 -20.63 6.18
CA GLY A 120 2.18 -22.04 6.52
C GLY A 120 0.96 -22.52 7.32
N MET A 121 0.50 -21.71 8.28
CA MET A 121 -0.66 -22.04 9.13
C MET A 121 -1.96 -22.16 8.33
N ILE A 122 -2.11 -21.37 7.26
CA ILE A 122 -3.31 -21.39 6.40
C ILE A 122 -3.13 -22.26 5.14
N ASN A 123 -2.06 -23.05 5.07
CA ASN A 123 -1.68 -23.85 3.89
C ASN A 123 -1.57 -23.05 2.59
N ALA A 124 -1.18 -21.79 2.67
CA ALA A 124 -0.89 -20.99 1.48
C ALA A 124 0.43 -21.44 0.82
N HIS A 125 0.54 -21.19 -0.46
CA HIS A 125 1.74 -21.44 -1.25
C HIS A 125 2.43 -20.11 -1.58
N PRO A 126 3.43 -19.67 -0.80
CA PRO A 126 4.15 -18.44 -1.09
C PRO A 126 4.81 -18.49 -2.46
N VAL A 127 4.85 -17.35 -3.14
CA VAL A 127 5.55 -17.23 -4.41
C VAL A 127 7.07 -17.40 -4.19
N PRO A 128 7.80 -18.02 -5.14
CA PRO A 128 9.23 -18.26 -4.98
C PRO A 128 10.09 -16.99 -5.09
N LEU A 129 9.52 -15.92 -5.63
CA LEU A 129 10.20 -14.65 -5.81
C LEU A 129 9.27 -13.50 -5.40
N LEU A 130 9.70 -12.72 -4.43
CA LEU A 130 9.02 -11.52 -3.96
C LEU A 130 9.75 -10.28 -4.46
N GLN A 131 9.09 -9.49 -5.28
CA GLN A 131 9.59 -8.19 -5.75
C GLN A 131 8.74 -7.08 -5.15
N THR A 132 9.39 -6.14 -4.47
CA THR A 132 8.72 -4.97 -3.90
C THR A 132 8.89 -3.79 -4.84
N MET A 133 7.76 -3.22 -5.25
CA MET A 133 7.75 -1.96 -6.00
C MET A 133 7.52 -0.80 -5.03
N ARG A 134 8.29 0.28 -5.22
CA ARG A 134 8.07 1.53 -4.48
C ARG A 134 6.78 2.18 -4.97
N LYS A 135 5.86 2.46 -4.06
CA LYS A 135 4.72 3.33 -4.33
C LYS A 135 5.14 4.79 -4.23
N THR A 136 4.69 5.61 -5.17
CA THR A 136 4.82 7.07 -5.02
C THR A 136 3.81 7.56 -3.99
N VAL A 137 4.09 8.67 -3.33
CA VAL A 137 3.19 9.30 -2.35
C VAL A 137 1.79 9.53 -2.91
N VAL A 138 1.68 9.85 -4.18
CA VAL A 138 0.42 10.04 -4.89
C VAL A 138 -0.49 8.80 -4.82
N LEU A 139 0.09 7.61 -4.94
CA LEU A 139 -0.68 6.36 -4.89
C LEU A 139 -1.00 5.93 -3.45
N SER A 140 -0.17 6.28 -2.47
CA SER A 140 -0.44 5.95 -1.07
C SER A 140 -1.56 6.80 -0.46
N LEU A 141 -1.86 7.97 -1.01
CA LEU A 141 -2.97 8.83 -0.57
C LEU A 141 -4.34 8.39 -1.07
N ILE A 142 -4.41 7.45 -2.00
CA ILE A 142 -5.68 6.92 -2.51
C ILE A 142 -6.32 5.93 -1.52
N HIS A 143 -5.56 5.45 -0.55
CA HIS A 143 -5.99 4.42 0.41
C HIS A 143 -6.16 4.92 1.85
N ILE A 144 -6.20 6.22 2.04
CA ILE A 144 -6.44 6.82 3.37
C ILE A 144 -7.82 7.45 3.41
#